data_885bcd42751d381a5d4d8b9e635b3350
#
_entry.id   885bcd42751d381a5d4d8b9e635b3350
#
_cell.length_a   1.000
_cell.length_b   1.000
_cell.length_c   1.000
_cell.angle_alpha   90.00
_cell.angle_beta   90.00
_cell.angle_gamma   90.00
#
_symmetry.space_group_name_H-M   'P 1'
#
loop_
_entity.id
_entity.type
_entity.pdbx_description
1 polymer ?
#
loop_
_entity_poly.entity_id
_entity_poly.type
_entity_poly.pdbx_seq_one_letter_code
_entity_poly.pdbx_strand_id
1 'polypeptide(L)'
;ITLPNAIFVLFGQNIGTCITAVIASIGTNRNAKRATLIHLSFNIIGTIIFVVISMVTPFASFMASITPGNVPAQIANVHTVFNIVTTVLLLPFGYKLVNLTYKILPEKAGMEDKMETKFLDYKVFNNDFHIGTSAIIITQLFKEIENMLTYVTANVKRSFDLIEKFDEKTYKKLLEDEEYIDYLNKEIITYTTNAISIEFPVEESKTIGLFLKAAGDL
;
A
#
# COMPACT_ATOMS: atom_id res chain seq x y z
N ILE A 1 21.53 10.74 -30.53
CA ILE A 1 21.68 9.52 -29.70
C ILE A 1 21.19 8.34 -30.54
N THR A 2 21.98 7.28 -30.69
CA THR A 2 21.58 6.07 -31.38
C THR A 2 20.58 5.27 -30.51
N LEU A 3 19.71 4.45 -31.14
CA LEU A 3 18.73 3.65 -30.41
C LEU A 3 19.39 2.78 -29.30
N PRO A 4 20.51 2.06 -29.54
CA PRO A 4 21.18 1.31 -28.49
C PRO A 4 21.53 2.14 -27.27
N ASN A 5 22.06 3.35 -27.45
CA ASN A 5 22.39 4.24 -26.34
C ASN A 5 21.13 4.75 -25.63
N ALA A 6 20.07 5.06 -26.37
CA ALA A 6 18.80 5.51 -25.79
C ALA A 6 18.14 4.42 -24.93
N ILE A 7 18.27 3.14 -25.28
CA ILE A 7 17.79 2.00 -24.49
C ILE A 7 18.43 1.96 -23.09
N PHE A 8 19.74 2.14 -23.00
CA PHE A 8 20.41 2.13 -21.67
C PHE A 8 20.03 3.37 -20.83
N VAL A 9 19.84 4.52 -21.46
CA VAL A 9 19.34 5.73 -20.78
C VAL A 9 17.92 5.47 -20.24
N LEU A 10 17.06 4.83 -21.03
CA LEU A 10 15.69 4.48 -20.64
C LEU A 10 15.67 3.51 -19.45
N PHE A 11 16.56 2.52 -19.40
CA PHE A 11 16.67 1.61 -18.26
C PHE A 11 17.09 2.35 -16.99
N GLY A 12 18.02 3.30 -17.09
CA GLY A 12 18.39 4.18 -16.00
C GLY A 12 17.24 5.09 -15.54
N GLN A 13 16.44 5.59 -16.48
CA GLN A 13 15.26 6.41 -16.21
C GLN A 13 14.19 5.62 -15.43
N ASN A 14 13.97 4.35 -15.75
CA ASN A 14 13.02 3.50 -15.01
C ASN A 14 13.40 3.37 -13.53
N ILE A 15 14.69 3.25 -13.20
CA ILE A 15 15.14 3.28 -11.80
C ILE A 15 15.00 4.71 -11.23
N GLY A 16 15.35 5.73 -12.02
CA GLY A 16 15.31 7.14 -11.59
C GLY A 16 13.90 7.60 -11.20
N THR A 17 12.86 7.13 -11.89
CA THR A 17 11.46 7.46 -11.53
C THR A 17 11.04 6.91 -10.17
N CYS A 18 11.70 5.87 -9.65
CA CYS A 18 11.41 5.34 -8.32
C CYS A 18 11.83 6.29 -7.19
N ILE A 19 12.72 7.24 -7.46
CA ILE A 19 13.20 8.23 -6.48
C ILE A 19 12.03 9.07 -5.93
N THR A 20 11.07 9.44 -6.76
CA THR A 20 9.90 10.21 -6.34
C THR A 20 9.04 9.42 -5.34
N ALA A 21 8.86 8.12 -5.59
CA ALA A 21 8.15 7.23 -4.66
C ALA A 21 8.94 7.04 -3.34
N VAL A 22 10.28 6.95 -3.42
CA VAL A 22 11.14 6.86 -2.23
C VAL A 22 11.01 8.12 -1.38
N ILE A 23 11.09 9.31 -1.98
CA ILE A 23 10.93 10.59 -1.27
C ILE A 23 9.52 10.69 -0.67
N ALA A 24 8.49 10.35 -1.44
CA ALA A 24 7.09 10.37 -0.97
C ALA A 24 6.84 9.39 0.19
N SER A 25 7.63 8.32 0.31
CA SER A 25 7.50 7.34 1.39
C SER A 25 8.17 7.79 2.71
N ILE A 26 8.92 8.90 2.69
CA ILE A 26 9.55 9.46 3.91
C ILE A 26 8.42 9.97 4.81
N GLY A 27 8.40 9.53 6.06
CA GLY A 27 7.36 9.90 7.02
C GLY A 27 6.08 9.07 6.95
N THR A 28 5.91 8.22 5.92
CA THR A 28 4.71 7.37 5.81
C THR A 28 4.82 6.09 6.65
N ASN A 29 3.72 5.36 6.74
CA ASN A 29 3.63 4.07 7.43
C ASN A 29 4.52 2.99 6.76
N ARG A 30 4.72 1.86 7.44
CA ARG A 30 5.59 0.78 6.96
C ARG A 30 5.12 0.13 5.68
N ASN A 31 3.80 0.01 5.49
CA ASN A 31 3.24 -0.62 4.30
C ASN A 31 3.48 0.24 3.06
N ALA A 32 3.36 1.56 3.16
CA ALA A 32 3.72 2.49 2.09
C ALA A 32 5.22 2.38 1.72
N LYS A 33 6.11 2.29 2.73
CA LYS A 33 7.55 2.06 2.50
C LYS A 33 7.83 0.70 1.86
N ARG A 34 7.12 -0.37 2.26
CA ARG A 34 7.23 -1.69 1.62
C ARG A 34 6.77 -1.66 0.17
N ALA A 35 5.64 -0.99 -0.13
CA ALA A 35 5.17 -0.80 -1.50
C ALA A 35 6.22 -0.08 -2.37
N THR A 36 6.86 0.96 -1.84
CA THR A 36 7.96 1.67 -2.48
C THR A 36 9.16 0.74 -2.73
N LEU A 37 9.53 -0.10 -1.77
CA LEU A 37 10.61 -1.08 -1.94
C LEU A 37 10.28 -2.13 -3.00
N ILE A 38 9.03 -2.58 -3.09
CA ILE A 38 8.59 -3.50 -4.16
C ILE A 38 8.74 -2.82 -5.51
N HIS A 39 8.27 -1.57 -5.65
CA HIS A 39 8.38 -0.80 -6.88
C HIS A 39 9.86 -0.59 -7.30
N LEU A 40 10.72 -0.20 -6.38
CA LEU A 40 12.15 -0.04 -6.62
C LEU A 40 12.81 -1.38 -7.02
N SER A 41 12.53 -2.45 -6.29
CA SER A 41 13.06 -3.79 -6.57
C SER A 41 12.62 -4.30 -7.93
N PHE A 42 11.36 -4.09 -8.31
CA PHE A 42 10.83 -4.43 -9.63
C PHE A 42 11.63 -3.74 -10.74
N ASN A 43 11.84 -2.44 -10.65
CA ASN A 43 12.59 -1.69 -11.66
C ASN A 43 14.07 -2.05 -11.71
N ILE A 44 14.72 -2.31 -10.56
CA ILE A 44 16.12 -2.75 -10.52
C ILE A 44 16.27 -4.12 -11.16
N ILE A 45 15.47 -5.10 -10.77
CA ILE A 45 15.52 -6.46 -11.32
C ILE A 45 15.22 -6.45 -12.82
N GLY A 46 14.16 -5.75 -13.23
CA GLY A 46 13.80 -5.59 -14.64
C GLY A 46 14.94 -4.97 -15.45
N THR A 47 15.55 -3.92 -14.92
CA THR A 47 16.71 -3.26 -15.57
C THR A 47 17.89 -4.24 -15.73
N ILE A 48 18.25 -4.99 -14.69
CA ILE A 48 19.32 -5.98 -14.77
C ILE A 48 19.02 -7.02 -15.87
N ILE A 49 17.81 -7.57 -15.89
CA ILE A 49 17.39 -8.55 -16.88
C ILE A 49 17.51 -7.96 -18.30
N PHE A 50 16.97 -6.77 -18.53
CA PHE A 50 16.98 -6.15 -19.86
C PHE A 50 18.35 -5.65 -20.30
N VAL A 51 19.21 -5.22 -19.40
CA VAL A 51 20.63 -4.93 -19.70
C VAL A 51 21.30 -6.21 -20.23
N VAL A 52 21.14 -7.35 -19.54
CA VAL A 52 21.71 -8.62 -20.01
C VAL A 52 21.14 -9.02 -21.36
N ILE A 53 19.82 -8.95 -21.55
CA ILE A 53 19.17 -9.24 -22.83
C ILE A 53 19.75 -8.35 -23.94
N SER A 54 19.88 -7.04 -23.69
CA SER A 54 20.39 -6.09 -24.68
C SER A 54 21.87 -6.29 -25.01
N MET A 55 22.65 -6.89 -24.11
CA MET A 55 24.07 -7.19 -24.34
C MET A 55 24.31 -8.50 -25.09
N VAL A 56 23.42 -9.50 -24.87
CA VAL A 56 23.62 -10.86 -25.46
C VAL A 56 22.75 -11.14 -26.67
N THR A 57 21.79 -10.25 -27.00
CA THR A 57 20.87 -10.40 -28.13
C THR A 57 20.84 -9.13 -29.00
N PRO A 58 20.45 -9.22 -30.27
CA PRO A 58 20.25 -8.05 -31.12
C PRO A 58 18.94 -7.29 -30.79
N PHE A 59 18.66 -7.09 -29.48
CA PHE A 59 17.42 -6.48 -28.99
C PHE A 59 17.13 -5.11 -29.61
N ALA A 60 18.16 -4.25 -29.72
CA ALA A 60 18.01 -2.93 -30.32
C ALA A 60 17.59 -3.00 -31.80
N SER A 61 18.19 -3.94 -32.57
CA SER A 61 17.85 -4.15 -33.99
C SER A 61 16.42 -4.70 -34.14
N PHE A 62 16.02 -5.62 -33.26
CA PHE A 62 14.66 -6.14 -33.21
C PHE A 62 13.64 -5.02 -32.94
N MET A 63 13.90 -4.17 -31.95
CA MET A 63 13.01 -3.04 -31.64
C MET A 63 12.97 -2.00 -32.76
N ALA A 64 14.08 -1.77 -33.46
CA ALA A 64 14.13 -0.89 -34.63
C ALA A 64 13.25 -1.42 -35.80
N SER A 65 13.16 -2.74 -35.97
CA SER A 65 12.39 -3.35 -37.01
C SER A 65 10.86 -3.26 -36.86
N ILE A 66 10.37 -3.04 -35.62
CA ILE A 66 8.93 -2.90 -35.33
C ILE A 66 8.38 -1.59 -35.91
N THR A 67 9.13 -0.50 -35.80
CA THR A 67 8.75 0.84 -36.29
C THR A 67 9.92 1.50 -37.02
N PRO A 68 10.23 1.05 -38.27
CA PRO A 68 11.38 1.57 -39.01
C PRO A 68 11.29 3.06 -39.26
N GLY A 69 12.42 3.77 -39.06
CA GLY A 69 12.53 5.21 -39.34
C GLY A 69 11.93 6.14 -38.26
N ASN A 70 11.24 5.61 -37.24
CA ASN A 70 10.61 6.41 -36.19
C ASN A 70 11.27 6.15 -34.82
N VAL A 71 12.36 6.83 -34.51
CA VAL A 71 13.14 6.67 -33.29
C VAL A 71 12.31 6.91 -32.01
N PRO A 72 11.48 7.96 -31.90
CA PRO A 72 10.60 8.14 -30.75
C PRO A 72 9.66 6.94 -30.49
N ALA A 73 9.04 6.40 -31.55
CA ALA A 73 8.18 5.22 -31.45
C ALA A 73 8.96 3.96 -31.04
N GLN A 74 10.20 3.80 -31.54
CA GLN A 74 11.08 2.71 -31.11
C GLN A 74 11.37 2.77 -29.61
N ILE A 75 11.69 3.95 -29.08
CA ILE A 75 11.93 4.15 -27.63
C ILE A 75 10.67 3.86 -26.82
N ALA A 76 9.50 4.32 -27.27
CA ALA A 76 8.23 4.03 -26.60
C ALA A 76 7.92 2.54 -26.60
N ASN A 77 8.17 1.82 -27.72
CA ASN A 77 8.01 0.38 -27.80
C ASN A 77 8.96 -0.36 -26.86
N VAL A 78 10.23 0.05 -26.76
CA VAL A 78 11.18 -0.51 -25.79
C VAL A 78 10.65 -0.38 -24.37
N HIS A 79 10.15 0.81 -24.00
CA HIS A 79 9.58 1.05 -22.67
C HIS A 79 8.36 0.15 -22.39
N THR A 80 7.47 0.02 -23.37
CA THR A 80 6.30 -0.84 -23.29
C THR A 80 6.69 -2.31 -23.11
N VAL A 81 7.61 -2.81 -23.94
CA VAL A 81 8.12 -4.19 -23.89
C VAL A 81 8.82 -4.44 -22.55
N PHE A 82 9.64 -3.51 -22.10
CA PHE A 82 10.30 -3.59 -20.78
C PHE A 82 9.26 -3.80 -19.66
N ASN A 83 8.24 -2.95 -19.59
CA ASN A 83 7.24 -3.03 -18.51
C ASN A 83 6.40 -4.32 -18.60
N ILE A 84 5.91 -4.68 -19.78
CA ILE A 84 5.08 -5.88 -19.97
C ILE A 84 5.88 -7.14 -19.63
N VAL A 85 7.07 -7.29 -20.22
CA VAL A 85 7.88 -8.49 -20.03
C VAL A 85 8.36 -8.60 -18.58
N THR A 86 8.82 -7.51 -17.99
CA THR A 86 9.22 -7.51 -16.58
C THR A 86 8.04 -7.89 -15.68
N THR A 87 6.84 -7.36 -15.93
CA THR A 87 5.63 -7.71 -15.18
C THR A 87 5.32 -9.20 -15.29
N VAL A 88 5.27 -9.74 -16.51
CA VAL A 88 4.96 -11.15 -16.74
C VAL A 88 6.01 -12.06 -16.07
N LEU A 89 7.30 -11.71 -16.15
CA LEU A 89 8.38 -12.48 -15.54
C LEU A 89 8.37 -12.41 -14.01
N LEU A 90 8.06 -11.25 -13.42
CA LEU A 90 8.14 -11.06 -11.97
C LEU A 90 6.82 -11.36 -11.25
N LEU A 91 5.68 -11.39 -11.95
CA LEU A 91 4.38 -11.69 -11.35
C LEU A 91 4.36 -13.00 -10.54
N PRO A 92 4.91 -14.13 -11.05
CA PRO A 92 4.98 -15.38 -10.28
C PRO A 92 5.85 -15.28 -9.00
N PHE A 93 6.76 -14.30 -8.98
CA PHE A 93 7.67 -14.06 -7.85
C PHE A 93 7.20 -12.92 -6.93
N GLY A 94 6.04 -12.34 -7.18
CA GLY A 94 5.50 -11.23 -6.40
C GLY A 94 5.50 -11.50 -4.90
N TYR A 95 5.10 -12.71 -4.48
CA TYR A 95 5.13 -13.12 -3.07
C TYR A 95 6.56 -13.12 -2.48
N LYS A 96 7.58 -13.48 -3.26
CA LYS A 96 8.98 -13.43 -2.81
C LYS A 96 9.47 -11.98 -2.64
N LEU A 97 9.03 -11.07 -3.53
CA LEU A 97 9.33 -9.64 -3.41
C LEU A 97 8.67 -9.06 -2.15
N VAL A 98 7.42 -9.40 -1.88
CA VAL A 98 6.73 -9.01 -0.64
C VAL A 98 7.50 -9.53 0.59
N ASN A 99 7.83 -10.81 0.64
CA ASN A 99 8.58 -11.38 1.76
C ASN A 99 9.97 -10.75 1.94
N LEU A 100 10.61 -10.33 0.85
CA LEU A 100 11.88 -9.59 0.92
C LEU A 100 11.68 -8.25 1.64
N THR A 101 10.58 -7.55 1.37
CA THR A 101 10.31 -6.26 2.05
C THR A 101 10.04 -6.44 3.54
N TYR A 102 9.41 -7.53 3.98
CA TYR A 102 9.27 -7.87 5.39
C TYR A 102 10.60 -8.17 6.08
N LYS A 103 11.58 -8.72 5.34
CA LYS A 103 12.95 -8.92 5.87
C LYS A 103 13.72 -7.60 5.99
N ILE A 104 13.56 -6.70 5.03
CA ILE A 104 14.26 -5.40 5.01
C ILE A 104 13.62 -4.43 6.01
N LEU A 105 12.29 -4.42 6.07
CA LEU A 105 11.48 -3.62 6.99
C LEU A 105 10.59 -4.56 7.82
N PRO A 106 11.15 -5.24 8.81
CA PRO A 106 10.39 -6.13 9.68
C PRO A 106 9.30 -5.34 10.41
N GLU A 107 8.21 -6.00 10.76
CA GLU A 107 7.25 -5.43 11.69
C GLU A 107 7.97 -5.13 13.00
N LYS A 108 7.62 -4.00 13.64
CA LYS A 108 8.11 -3.75 14.99
C LYS A 108 7.45 -4.80 15.89
N ALA A 109 8.21 -5.85 16.23
CA ALA A 109 7.75 -6.79 17.22
C ALA A 109 7.35 -6.02 18.50
N GLY A 110 6.07 -6.09 18.86
CA GLY A 110 5.59 -5.65 20.15
C GLY A 110 4.69 -4.42 20.19
N MET A 111 4.32 -3.77 19.09
CA MET A 111 3.26 -2.75 19.12
C MET A 111 1.90 -3.32 18.68
N GLU A 112 1.81 -4.06 17.58
CA GLU A 112 0.53 -4.68 17.18
C GLU A 112 0.04 -5.74 18.20
N ASP A 113 0.94 -6.53 18.81
CA ASP A 113 0.60 -7.51 19.85
C ASP A 113 0.11 -6.88 21.18
N LYS A 114 0.23 -5.56 21.34
CA LYS A 114 -0.25 -4.79 22.49
C LYS A 114 -1.40 -3.85 22.18
N MET A 115 -1.74 -3.70 20.89
CA MET A 115 -2.85 -2.88 20.47
C MET A 115 -4.12 -3.72 20.53
N GLU A 116 -5.11 -3.22 21.26
CA GLU A 116 -6.42 -3.84 21.39
C GLU A 116 -7.50 -2.86 20.95
N THR A 117 -8.52 -3.38 20.29
CA THR A 117 -9.75 -2.63 20.05
C THR A 117 -10.51 -2.52 21.35
N LYS A 118 -11.17 -1.38 21.60
CA LYS A 118 -11.90 -1.17 22.86
C LYS A 118 -13.30 -1.75 22.83
N PHE A 119 -13.91 -1.77 21.66
CA PHE A 119 -15.36 -2.05 21.55
C PHE A 119 -15.68 -3.22 20.63
N LEU A 120 -14.73 -3.67 19.75
CA LEU A 120 -14.98 -4.80 18.85
C LEU A 120 -14.80 -6.13 19.60
N ASP A 121 -15.84 -6.93 19.63
CA ASP A 121 -15.81 -8.30 20.16
C ASP A 121 -16.12 -9.30 19.05
N TYR A 122 -15.09 -10.01 18.59
CA TYR A 122 -15.23 -11.04 17.55
C TYR A 122 -16.03 -12.27 17.97
N LYS A 123 -16.29 -12.45 19.27
CA LYS A 123 -17.12 -13.55 19.78
C LYS A 123 -18.56 -13.46 19.30
N VAL A 124 -19.02 -12.26 18.93
CA VAL A 124 -20.36 -12.06 18.38
C VAL A 124 -20.60 -12.87 17.11
N PHE A 125 -19.54 -13.20 16.35
CA PHE A 125 -19.61 -13.99 15.12
C PHE A 125 -19.61 -15.51 15.36
N ASN A 126 -19.28 -15.98 16.56
CA ASN A 126 -19.16 -17.40 16.89
C ASN A 126 -20.43 -18.00 17.46
N ASN A 127 -21.45 -17.18 17.77
CA ASN A 127 -22.71 -17.63 18.32
C ASN A 127 -23.75 -17.78 17.20
N ASP A 128 -24.69 -18.73 17.38
CA ASP A 128 -25.88 -18.82 16.52
C ASP A 128 -26.61 -17.47 16.52
N PHE A 129 -26.98 -17.03 15.31
CA PHE A 129 -27.57 -15.69 15.12
C PHE A 129 -28.85 -15.54 15.91
N HIS A 130 -28.82 -14.71 16.92
CA HIS A 130 -30.01 -14.34 17.71
C HIS A 130 -30.52 -12.96 17.26
N ILE A 131 -31.84 -12.77 17.47
CA ILE A 131 -32.50 -11.48 17.29
C ILE A 131 -31.70 -10.41 18.07
N GLY A 132 -31.17 -9.37 17.39
CA GLY A 132 -30.41 -8.29 18.00
C GLY A 132 -28.88 -8.34 17.81
N THR A 133 -28.34 -9.42 17.23
CA THR A 133 -26.87 -9.51 16.94
C THR A 133 -26.40 -8.38 16.05
N SER A 134 -27.18 -8.00 15.05
CA SER A 134 -26.90 -6.88 14.15
C SER A 134 -26.79 -5.53 14.87
N ALA A 135 -27.69 -5.27 15.80
CA ALA A 135 -27.68 -4.04 16.61
C ALA A 135 -26.42 -3.95 17.50
N ILE A 136 -25.97 -5.11 18.03
CA ILE A 136 -24.72 -5.19 18.80
C ILE A 136 -23.52 -4.87 17.91
N ILE A 137 -23.43 -5.49 16.73
CA ILE A 137 -22.35 -5.26 15.75
C ILE A 137 -22.30 -3.78 15.34
N ILE A 138 -23.43 -3.20 14.98
CA ILE A 138 -23.53 -1.78 14.60
C ILE A 138 -23.09 -0.87 15.75
N THR A 139 -23.52 -1.18 16.96
CA THR A 139 -23.16 -0.40 18.16
C THR A 139 -21.65 -0.47 18.44
N GLN A 140 -21.05 -1.64 18.29
CA GLN A 140 -19.62 -1.86 18.49
C GLN A 140 -18.80 -1.11 17.43
N LEU A 141 -19.19 -1.21 16.16
CA LEU A 141 -18.56 -0.47 15.05
C LEU A 141 -18.64 1.03 15.25
N PHE A 142 -19.81 1.55 15.62
CA PHE A 142 -19.99 2.97 15.88
C PHE A 142 -19.05 3.49 16.98
N LYS A 143 -18.99 2.77 18.10
CA LYS A 143 -18.12 3.13 19.23
C LYS A 143 -16.63 3.05 18.89
N GLU A 144 -16.21 2.07 18.09
CA GLU A 144 -14.81 1.95 17.70
C GLU A 144 -14.40 3.04 16.70
N ILE A 145 -15.29 3.41 15.76
CA ILE A 145 -15.08 4.54 14.86
C ILE A 145 -15.00 5.86 15.65
N GLU A 146 -15.87 6.06 16.64
CA GLU A 146 -15.80 7.24 17.52
C GLU A 146 -14.47 7.28 18.30
N ASN A 147 -14.00 6.13 18.78
CA ASN A 147 -12.69 6.00 19.41
C ASN A 147 -11.57 6.39 18.43
N MET A 148 -11.57 5.87 17.21
CA MET A 148 -10.59 6.19 16.17
C MET A 148 -10.62 7.69 15.84
N LEU A 149 -11.79 8.30 15.64
CA LEU A 149 -11.94 9.72 15.36
C LEU A 149 -11.37 10.62 16.46
N THR A 150 -11.41 10.17 17.70
CA THR A 150 -10.79 10.89 18.83
C THR A 150 -9.28 10.98 18.65
N TYR A 151 -8.63 9.89 18.23
CA TYR A 151 -7.18 9.89 17.94
C TYR A 151 -6.85 10.72 16.70
N VAL A 152 -7.62 10.56 15.61
CA VAL A 152 -7.45 11.35 14.38
C VAL A 152 -7.51 12.85 14.69
N THR A 153 -8.56 13.28 15.40
CA THR A 153 -8.72 14.71 15.76
C THR A 153 -7.56 15.23 16.59
N ALA A 154 -7.09 14.43 17.56
CA ALA A 154 -5.94 14.78 18.39
C ALA A 154 -4.66 14.87 17.56
N ASN A 155 -4.44 13.95 16.59
CA ASN A 155 -3.27 13.96 15.72
C ASN A 155 -3.27 15.13 14.75
N VAL A 156 -4.40 15.46 14.16
CA VAL A 156 -4.53 16.66 13.32
C VAL A 156 -4.14 17.91 14.11
N LYS A 157 -4.65 18.07 15.31
CA LYS A 157 -4.29 19.21 16.17
C LYS A 157 -2.78 19.24 16.48
N ARG A 158 -2.20 18.11 16.91
CA ARG A 158 -0.76 18.00 17.16
C ARG A 158 0.09 18.31 15.94
N SER A 159 -0.37 17.93 14.75
CA SER A 159 0.34 18.25 13.49
C SER A 159 0.45 19.75 13.28
N PHE A 160 -0.62 20.51 13.54
CA PHE A 160 -0.57 21.98 13.47
C PHE A 160 0.32 22.57 14.56
N ASP A 161 0.23 22.08 15.79
CA ASP A 161 1.09 22.55 16.88
C ASP A 161 2.59 22.32 16.58
N LEU A 162 2.93 21.19 15.92
CA LEU A 162 4.30 20.85 15.51
C LEU A 162 4.82 21.73 14.36
N ILE A 163 3.94 22.25 13.50
CA ILE A 163 4.32 23.20 12.44
C ILE A 163 4.71 24.55 13.09
N GLU A 164 3.98 24.98 14.12
CA GLU A 164 4.27 26.22 14.84
C GLU A 164 5.54 26.07 15.68
N LYS A 165 5.66 24.98 16.42
CA LYS A 165 6.82 24.71 17.28
C LYS A 165 7.12 23.21 17.30
N PHE A 166 8.25 22.83 16.71
CA PHE A 166 8.69 21.44 16.72
C PHE A 166 9.11 20.98 18.14
N ASP A 167 8.53 19.85 18.58
CA ASP A 167 8.87 19.14 19.80
C ASP A 167 8.99 17.64 19.54
N GLU A 168 10.15 17.06 19.83
CA GLU A 168 10.45 15.66 19.55
C GLU A 168 9.52 14.69 20.29
N LYS A 169 9.11 15.02 21.51
CA LYS A 169 8.22 14.18 22.31
C LYS A 169 6.82 14.14 21.70
N THR A 170 6.30 15.31 21.33
CA THR A 170 5.01 15.46 20.64
C THR A 170 5.03 14.77 19.28
N TYR A 171 6.14 14.86 18.55
CA TYR A 171 6.30 14.16 17.26
C TYR A 171 6.30 12.64 17.44
N LYS A 172 7.00 12.08 18.44
CA LYS A 172 6.94 10.65 18.75
C LYS A 172 5.53 10.19 19.11
N LYS A 173 4.81 10.98 19.89
CA LYS A 173 3.43 10.67 20.27
C LYS A 173 2.49 10.69 19.06
N LEU A 174 2.68 11.63 18.13
CA LEU A 174 1.93 11.68 16.87
C LEU A 174 2.14 10.40 16.05
N LEU A 175 3.38 9.91 15.94
CA LEU A 175 3.67 8.68 15.21
C LEU A 175 3.10 7.42 15.89
N GLU A 176 3.09 7.37 17.24
CA GLU A 176 2.48 6.28 17.99
C GLU A 176 0.96 6.25 17.81
N ASP A 177 0.31 7.41 17.86
CA ASP A 177 -1.14 7.51 17.65
C ASP A 177 -1.51 7.23 16.19
N GLU A 178 -0.67 7.58 15.21
CA GLU A 178 -0.84 7.21 13.80
C GLU A 178 -0.78 5.69 13.62
N GLU A 179 0.19 5.01 14.23
CA GLU A 179 0.31 3.56 14.20
C GLU A 179 -0.94 2.88 14.83
N TYR A 180 -1.53 3.49 15.87
CA TYR A 180 -2.77 3.01 16.50
C TYR A 180 -4.01 3.28 15.64
N ILE A 181 -4.09 4.42 14.97
CA ILE A 181 -5.16 4.74 14.02
C ILE A 181 -5.16 3.74 12.85
N ASP A 182 -3.99 3.47 12.27
CA ASP A 182 -3.83 2.46 11.20
C ASP A 182 -4.30 1.06 11.66
N TYR A 183 -3.95 0.67 12.90
CA TYR A 183 -4.41 -0.58 13.49
C TYR A 183 -5.93 -0.61 13.64
N LEU A 184 -6.54 0.43 14.22
CA LEU A 184 -7.99 0.52 14.38
C LEU A 184 -8.72 0.48 13.04
N ASN A 185 -8.21 1.18 12.02
CA ASN A 185 -8.79 1.18 10.67
C ASN A 185 -8.81 -0.25 10.10
N LYS A 186 -7.70 -0.97 10.17
CA LYS A 186 -7.58 -2.36 9.72
C LYS A 186 -8.57 -3.28 10.46
N GLU A 187 -8.68 -3.14 11.78
CA GLU A 187 -9.60 -3.94 12.59
C GLU A 187 -11.07 -3.63 12.29
N ILE A 188 -11.42 -2.36 12.12
CA ILE A 188 -12.77 -1.92 11.73
C ILE A 188 -13.15 -2.50 10.37
N ILE A 189 -12.25 -2.42 9.37
CA ILE A 189 -12.48 -3.00 8.04
C ILE A 189 -12.66 -4.51 8.13
N THR A 190 -11.80 -5.20 8.88
CA THR A 190 -11.87 -6.67 9.07
C THR A 190 -13.17 -7.07 9.75
N TYR A 191 -13.53 -6.39 10.83
CA TYR A 191 -14.78 -6.63 11.56
C TYR A 191 -16.03 -6.37 10.70
N THR A 192 -16.02 -5.27 9.94
CA THR A 192 -17.11 -4.91 9.03
C THR A 192 -17.24 -5.94 7.89
N THR A 193 -16.12 -6.43 7.36
CA THR A 193 -16.11 -7.48 6.32
C THR A 193 -16.71 -8.79 6.86
N ASN A 194 -16.37 -9.17 8.08
CA ASN A 194 -16.99 -10.34 8.75
C ASN A 194 -18.49 -10.11 8.96
N ALA A 195 -18.90 -8.90 9.31
CA ALA A 195 -20.30 -8.56 9.46
C ALA A 195 -21.07 -8.68 8.14
N ILE A 196 -20.51 -8.19 7.01
CA ILE A 196 -21.16 -8.25 5.68
C ILE A 196 -21.37 -9.71 5.23
N SER A 197 -20.54 -10.65 5.67
CA SER A 197 -20.70 -12.07 5.33
C SER A 197 -21.94 -12.74 5.96
N ILE A 198 -22.64 -12.02 6.82
CA ILE A 198 -23.82 -12.46 7.55
C ILE A 198 -25.07 -11.88 6.89
N GLU A 199 -26.17 -12.65 6.86
CA GLU A 199 -27.46 -12.16 6.37
C GLU A 199 -28.09 -11.20 7.40
N PHE A 200 -28.10 -9.92 7.08
CA PHE A 200 -28.79 -8.86 7.84
C PHE A 200 -30.02 -8.33 7.12
N PRO A 201 -30.99 -7.74 7.84
CA PRO A 201 -32.01 -6.90 7.24
C PRO A 201 -31.41 -5.80 6.35
N VAL A 202 -32.10 -5.45 5.25
CA VAL A 202 -31.58 -4.53 4.21
C VAL A 202 -31.09 -3.19 4.78
N GLU A 203 -31.82 -2.61 5.74
CA GLU A 203 -31.46 -1.32 6.33
C GLU A 203 -30.17 -1.41 7.18
N GLU A 204 -29.97 -2.51 7.87
CA GLU A 204 -28.78 -2.75 8.69
C GLU A 204 -27.57 -3.04 7.81
N SER A 205 -27.74 -3.80 6.72
CA SER A 205 -26.69 -4.02 5.71
C SER A 205 -26.21 -2.72 5.07
N LYS A 206 -27.11 -1.77 4.79
CA LYS A 206 -26.75 -0.45 4.31
C LYS A 206 -25.92 0.32 5.34
N THR A 207 -26.32 0.26 6.60
CA THR A 207 -25.58 0.94 7.69
C THR A 207 -24.16 0.39 7.84
N ILE A 208 -24.00 -0.94 7.78
CA ILE A 208 -22.69 -1.60 7.82
C ILE A 208 -21.83 -1.19 6.60
N GLY A 209 -22.43 -1.10 5.41
CA GLY A 209 -21.75 -0.61 4.21
C GLY A 209 -21.28 0.84 4.33
N LEU A 210 -22.01 1.71 5.04
CA LEU A 210 -21.56 3.08 5.33
C LEU A 210 -20.35 3.11 6.27
N PHE A 211 -20.26 2.22 7.25
CA PHE A 211 -19.07 2.11 8.11
C PHE A 211 -17.84 1.69 7.33
N LEU A 212 -17.97 0.73 6.40
CA LEU A 212 -16.86 0.32 5.54
C LEU A 212 -16.36 1.49 4.69
N LYS A 213 -17.28 2.29 4.14
CA LYS A 213 -16.93 3.47 3.38
C LYS A 213 -16.26 4.53 4.26
N ALA A 214 -16.83 4.83 5.42
CA ALA A 214 -16.25 5.80 6.35
C ALA A 214 -14.84 5.41 6.81
N ALA A 215 -14.59 4.13 7.09
CA ALA A 215 -13.24 3.65 7.43
C ALA A 215 -12.26 3.76 6.26
N GLY A 216 -12.71 3.62 5.01
CA GLY A 216 -11.87 3.80 3.83
C GLY A 216 -11.56 5.25 3.48
N ASP A 217 -12.36 6.20 3.95
CA ASP A 217 -12.22 7.64 3.69
C ASP A 217 -11.41 8.37 4.80
N LEU A 218 -11.10 7.71 5.93
CA LEU A 218 -10.31 8.23 7.06
C LEU A 218 -8.83 7.86 6.97
#